data_87c1db01b79beb4a79146bb5f6d03058
#
_entry.id   87c1db01b79beb4a79146bb5f6d03058
#
_cell.length_a   1.000
_cell.length_b   1.000
_cell.length_c   1.000
_cell.angle_alpha   90.00
_cell.angle_beta   90.00
_cell.angle_gamma   90.00
#
_symmetry.space_group_name_H-M   'P 1'
#
loop_
_entity.id
_entity.type
_entity.pdbx_description
1 polymer ?
#
loop_
_entity_poly.entity_id
_entity_poly.type
_entity_poly.pdbx_seq_one_letter_code
_entity_poly.pdbx_strand_id
1 'polypeptide(L)'
;MLNAEGGTEYGHMVNYARSKNLKGPFEPCPANPVLTNRNLGGYQLQGAGHGDIVQATDGTWWFCHLAFRQIDKYMPFHHLGRETCMEPVIWKDDWFYIGTPCCDLFDKQGYGEALLEVELPFEHEFKQQDFN
;
A
#
# COMPACT_ATOMS: atom_id res chain seq x y z
N MET A 1 -0.82 13.90 7.32
CA MET A 1 -0.64 14.32 5.92
C MET A 1 0.04 13.19 5.17
N LEU A 2 -0.64 12.66 4.17
CA LEU A 2 -0.11 11.66 3.23
C LEU A 2 0.47 12.37 2.01
N ASN A 3 1.51 11.82 1.44
CA ASN A 3 2.14 12.31 0.22
C ASN A 3 2.54 11.14 -0.68
N ALA A 4 2.05 11.16 -1.92
CA ALA A 4 2.50 10.24 -2.95
C ALA A 4 3.71 10.87 -3.67
N GLU A 5 4.83 10.19 -3.65
CA GLU A 5 6.08 10.64 -4.23
C GLU A 5 6.49 9.75 -5.41
N GLY A 6 7.25 10.30 -6.34
CA GLY A 6 7.70 9.63 -7.54
C GLY A 6 6.63 9.50 -8.62
N GLY A 7 7.03 8.96 -9.76
CA GLY A 7 6.13 8.71 -10.88
C GLY A 7 5.37 7.39 -10.76
N THR A 8 4.51 7.15 -11.75
CA THR A 8 3.69 5.92 -11.82
C THR A 8 4.49 4.65 -12.13
N GLU A 9 5.77 4.79 -12.42
CA GLU A 9 6.68 3.69 -12.72
C GLU A 9 7.39 3.21 -11.43
N TYR A 10 8.64 2.85 -11.50
CA TYR A 10 9.35 2.23 -10.36
C TYR A 10 9.64 3.16 -9.17
N GLY A 11 9.50 4.48 -9.34
CA GLY A 11 9.81 5.44 -8.28
C GLY A 11 8.67 5.74 -7.31
N HIS A 12 7.46 5.21 -7.57
CA HIS A 12 6.27 5.57 -6.78
C HIS A 12 6.36 5.07 -5.34
N MET A 13 5.89 5.88 -4.41
CA MET A 13 5.92 5.56 -2.98
C MET A 13 4.91 6.41 -2.21
N VAL A 14 4.61 5.97 -1.00
CA VAL A 14 3.82 6.73 -0.03
C VAL A 14 4.68 7.10 1.17
N ASN A 15 4.73 8.40 1.45
CA ASN A 15 5.29 8.96 2.67
C ASN A 15 4.18 9.63 3.48
N TYR A 16 4.33 9.73 4.79
CA TYR A 16 3.44 10.55 5.58
C TYR A 16 4.11 11.17 6.81
N ALA A 17 3.42 12.17 7.34
CA ALA A 17 3.81 12.87 8.55
C ALA A 17 2.56 13.17 9.40
N ARG A 18 2.72 13.26 10.69
CA ARG A 18 1.67 13.62 11.65
C ARG A 18 1.92 14.99 12.28
N SER A 19 0.86 15.61 12.74
CA SER A 19 0.92 16.84 13.53
C SER A 19 -0.31 16.96 14.42
N LYS A 20 -0.14 17.60 15.58
CA LYS A 20 -1.27 17.98 16.46
C LYS A 20 -2.01 19.21 15.94
N ASN A 21 -1.41 19.99 15.07
CA ASN A 21 -1.94 21.20 14.52
C ASN A 21 -1.99 21.16 13.00
N LEU A 22 -3.02 21.75 12.41
CA LEU A 22 -3.21 21.78 10.96
C LEU A 22 -2.01 22.42 10.21
N LYS A 23 -1.35 23.38 10.81
CA LYS A 23 -0.19 24.08 10.23
C LYS A 23 1.16 23.50 10.64
N GLY A 24 1.19 22.38 11.35
CA GLY A 24 2.43 21.80 11.87
C GLY A 24 2.82 22.33 13.26
N PRO A 25 4.06 22.06 13.71
CA PRO A 25 5.08 21.31 12.95
C PRO A 25 4.66 19.87 12.63
N PHE A 26 5.14 19.36 11.51
CA PHE A 26 4.91 17.99 11.09
C PHE A 26 6.10 17.11 11.45
N GLU A 27 5.81 15.98 12.05
CA GLU A 27 6.76 14.91 12.37
C GLU A 27 6.66 13.82 11.30
N PRO A 28 7.71 13.55 10.50
CA PRO A 28 7.68 12.50 9.51
C PRO A 28 7.67 11.12 10.16
N CYS A 29 6.97 10.16 9.55
CA CYS A 29 7.01 8.79 10.01
C CYS A 29 8.43 8.24 9.91
N PRO A 30 8.97 7.62 10.99
CA PRO A 30 10.33 7.06 10.96
C PRO A 30 10.51 5.93 9.93
N ALA A 31 9.41 5.28 9.52
CA ALA A 31 9.39 4.18 8.55
C ALA A 31 9.13 4.64 7.11
N ASN A 32 9.19 5.93 6.82
CA ASN A 32 9.01 6.41 5.45
C ASN A 32 10.10 5.88 4.49
N PRO A 33 9.74 5.47 3.27
CA PRO A 33 8.40 5.36 2.73
C PRO A 33 7.62 4.18 3.35
N VAL A 34 6.33 4.40 3.68
CA VAL A 34 5.50 3.35 4.31
C VAL A 34 4.91 2.38 3.31
N LEU A 35 4.93 2.70 2.03
CA LEU A 35 4.57 1.81 0.93
C LEU A 35 5.41 2.13 -0.30
N THR A 36 6.09 1.13 -0.84
CA THR A 36 6.75 1.20 -2.15
C THR A 36 7.22 -0.17 -2.60
N ASN A 37 7.21 -0.42 -3.91
CA ASN A 37 7.82 -1.60 -4.53
C ASN A 37 9.04 -1.22 -5.41
N ARG A 38 9.54 0.01 -5.28
CA ARG A 38 10.63 0.55 -6.13
C ARG A 38 11.92 -0.27 -6.13
N ASN A 39 12.21 -0.94 -5.02
CA ASN A 39 13.41 -1.75 -4.85
C ASN A 39 13.16 -3.25 -5.12
N LEU A 40 11.95 -3.59 -5.54
CA LEU A 40 11.48 -4.96 -5.76
C LEU A 40 11.19 -5.20 -7.26
N GLY A 41 12.13 -4.85 -8.14
CA GLY A 41 11.91 -4.89 -9.60
C GLY A 41 11.46 -6.23 -10.17
N GLY A 42 11.76 -7.34 -9.48
CA GLY A 42 11.28 -8.67 -9.83
C GLY A 42 9.87 -9.00 -9.28
N TYR A 43 9.27 -8.11 -8.49
CA TYR A 43 7.94 -8.30 -7.93
C TYR A 43 6.87 -7.92 -8.96
N GLN A 44 5.80 -8.69 -9.03
CA GLN A 44 4.83 -8.53 -10.10
C GLN A 44 4.08 -7.20 -10.06
N LEU A 45 3.76 -6.69 -8.87
CA LEU A 45 3.16 -5.38 -8.69
C LEU A 45 4.24 -4.31 -8.56
N GLN A 46 4.12 -3.26 -9.37
CA GLN A 46 5.04 -2.13 -9.40
C GLN A 46 4.30 -0.80 -9.35
N GLY A 47 5.01 0.29 -9.09
CA GLY A 47 4.43 1.62 -9.02
C GLY A 47 3.43 1.77 -7.88
N ALA A 48 3.63 1.07 -6.77
CA ALA A 48 2.74 1.11 -5.60
C ALA A 48 2.79 2.49 -4.93
N GLY A 49 1.64 3.15 -4.85
CA GLY A 49 1.51 4.48 -4.28
C GLY A 49 0.14 5.11 -4.50
N HIS A 50 0.03 6.41 -4.26
CA HIS A 50 -1.20 7.20 -4.42
C HIS A 50 -2.38 6.61 -3.66
N GLY A 51 -2.28 6.50 -2.36
CA GLY A 51 -3.30 5.85 -1.55
C GLY A 51 -3.86 6.70 -0.43
N ASP A 52 -4.93 6.18 0.14
CA ASP A 52 -5.66 6.72 1.28
C ASP A 52 -5.93 5.65 2.33
N ILE A 53 -6.05 6.09 3.58
CA ILE A 53 -6.38 5.24 4.72
C ILE A 53 -7.87 5.34 5.04
N VAL A 54 -8.50 4.21 5.30
CA VAL A 54 -9.92 4.14 5.64
C VAL A 54 -10.15 3.18 6.81
N GLN A 55 -11.08 3.53 7.68
CA GLN A 55 -11.55 2.63 8.72
C GLN A 55 -12.84 1.95 8.25
N ALA A 56 -12.85 0.62 8.27
CA ALA A 56 -14.03 -0.17 7.98
C ALA A 56 -15.02 -0.16 9.16
N THR A 57 -16.24 -0.59 8.91
CA THR A 57 -17.33 -0.58 9.92
C THR A 57 -17.10 -1.53 11.10
N ASP A 58 -16.25 -2.53 10.93
CA ASP A 58 -15.82 -3.46 11.98
C ASP A 58 -14.66 -2.91 12.84
N GLY A 59 -14.16 -1.70 12.51
CA GLY A 59 -13.08 -1.04 13.20
C GLY A 59 -11.69 -1.34 12.64
N THR A 60 -11.56 -2.25 11.68
CA THR A 60 -10.28 -2.52 11.00
C THR A 60 -9.87 -1.34 10.12
N TRP A 61 -8.55 -1.18 9.91
CA TRP A 61 -8.01 -0.13 9.07
C TRP A 61 -7.39 -0.71 7.81
N TRP A 62 -7.64 -0.03 6.70
CA TRP A 62 -7.19 -0.43 5.37
C TRP A 62 -6.54 0.73 4.65
N PHE A 63 -5.59 0.42 3.79
CA PHE A 63 -4.94 1.35 2.90
C PHE A 63 -5.25 0.99 1.45
N CYS A 64 -5.98 1.85 0.76
CA CYS A 64 -6.28 1.69 -0.66
C CYS A 64 -5.24 2.44 -1.47
N HIS A 65 -4.62 1.81 -2.45
CA HIS A 65 -3.59 2.42 -3.27
C HIS A 65 -3.64 1.93 -4.71
N LEU A 66 -2.80 2.51 -5.55
CA LEU A 66 -2.65 2.10 -6.94
C LEU A 66 -1.34 1.36 -7.14
N ALA A 67 -1.36 0.34 -8.01
CA ALA A 67 -0.18 -0.32 -8.54
C ALA A 67 -0.47 -0.81 -9.95
N PHE A 68 0.56 -1.16 -10.71
CA PHE A 68 0.40 -1.83 -11.99
C PHE A 68 1.05 -3.22 -11.97
N ARG A 69 0.46 -4.13 -12.70
CA ARG A 69 0.95 -5.50 -12.82
C ARG A 69 1.87 -5.63 -14.01
N GLN A 70 3.15 -5.94 -13.78
CA GLN A 70 4.11 -6.18 -14.85
C GLN A 70 3.71 -7.39 -15.68
N ILE A 71 3.95 -7.33 -17.00
CA ILE A 71 3.74 -8.47 -17.90
C ILE A 71 4.75 -9.56 -17.59
N ASP A 72 5.99 -9.18 -17.29
CA ASP A 72 7.06 -10.09 -16.90
C ASP A 72 7.99 -9.40 -15.90
N LYS A 73 8.78 -10.19 -15.19
CA LYS A 73 9.75 -9.68 -14.20
C LYS A 73 10.74 -8.71 -14.83
N TYR A 74 10.99 -7.61 -14.13
CA TYR A 74 11.89 -6.54 -14.57
C TYR A 74 11.47 -5.81 -15.85
N MET A 75 10.28 -6.09 -16.36
CA MET A 75 9.73 -5.40 -17.52
C MET A 75 8.58 -4.47 -17.08
N PRO A 76 8.78 -3.15 -17.08
CA PRO A 76 7.81 -2.19 -16.55
C PRO A 76 6.59 -2.00 -17.46
N PHE A 77 6.39 -2.90 -18.39
CA PHE A 77 5.25 -2.85 -19.29
C PHE A 77 4.04 -3.49 -18.66
N HIS A 78 2.91 -2.83 -18.78
CA HIS A 78 1.61 -3.31 -18.37
C HIS A 78 0.57 -2.91 -19.44
N HIS A 79 -0.49 -3.69 -19.57
CA HIS A 79 -1.58 -3.40 -20.51
C HIS A 79 -2.94 -3.17 -19.83
N LEU A 80 -3.05 -3.48 -18.55
CA LEU A 80 -4.27 -3.25 -17.77
C LEU A 80 -4.34 -1.83 -17.17
N GLY A 81 -3.24 -1.08 -17.21
CA GLY A 81 -3.13 0.17 -16.48
C GLY A 81 -2.87 -0.06 -15.00
N ARG A 82 -3.23 0.93 -14.17
CA ARG A 82 -3.10 0.83 -12.72
C ARG A 82 -4.33 0.16 -12.14
N GLU A 83 -4.09 -0.80 -11.27
CA GLU A 83 -5.10 -1.53 -10.51
C GLU A 83 -5.23 -0.92 -9.11
N THR A 84 -6.43 -0.99 -8.53
CA THR A 84 -6.64 -0.63 -7.12
C THR A 84 -6.28 -1.81 -6.26
N CYS A 85 -5.36 -1.57 -5.33
CA CYS A 85 -4.91 -2.54 -4.35
C CYS A 85 -5.36 -2.12 -2.96
N MET A 86 -5.44 -3.07 -2.04
CA MET A 86 -5.86 -2.84 -0.67
C MET A 86 -4.98 -3.63 0.27
N GLU A 87 -4.43 -2.95 1.28
CA GLU A 87 -3.54 -3.54 2.27
C GLU A 87 -4.07 -3.30 3.68
N PRO A 88 -3.93 -4.25 4.59
CA PRO A 88 -4.26 -4.01 5.99
C PRO A 88 -3.34 -2.95 6.60
N VAL A 89 -3.88 -2.22 7.56
CA VAL A 89 -3.14 -1.20 8.31
C VAL A 89 -3.05 -1.60 9.77
N ILE A 90 -1.84 -1.49 10.31
CA ILE A 90 -1.56 -1.76 11.72
C ILE A 90 -1.09 -0.49 12.39
N TRP A 91 -1.65 -0.16 13.54
CA TRP A 91 -1.24 0.94 14.38
C TRP A 91 -0.26 0.48 15.45
N LYS A 92 0.88 1.17 15.56
CA LYS A 92 1.88 0.97 16.60
C LYS A 92 2.49 2.32 16.99
N ASP A 93 2.50 2.65 18.26
CA ASP A 93 3.09 3.90 18.81
C ASP A 93 2.55 5.17 18.13
N ASP A 94 1.23 5.20 17.88
CA ASP A 94 0.53 6.28 17.15
C ASP A 94 1.02 6.48 15.70
N TRP A 95 1.69 5.50 15.12
CA TRP A 95 2.05 5.42 13.72
C TRP A 95 1.30 4.27 13.04
N PHE A 96 0.90 4.47 11.80
CA PHE A 96 0.35 3.37 11.01
C PHE A 96 1.39 2.78 10.06
N TYR A 97 1.28 1.49 9.87
CA TYR A 97 2.09 0.68 8.97
C TYR A 97 1.18 -0.05 8.01
N ILE A 98 1.63 -0.23 6.76
CA ILE A 98 0.85 -0.82 5.68
C ILE A 98 1.37 -2.22 5.40
N GLY A 99 0.46 -3.17 5.18
CA GLY A 99 0.77 -4.54 4.86
C GLY A 99 0.73 -5.47 6.07
N THR A 100 0.83 -6.76 5.80
CA THR A 100 0.96 -7.75 6.85
C THR A 100 2.36 -7.66 7.43
N PRO A 101 2.54 -7.51 8.75
CA PRO A 101 3.86 -7.59 9.34
C PRO A 101 4.39 -9.01 9.14
N CYS A 102 5.10 -9.22 8.07
CA CYS A 102 6.05 -10.31 8.03
C CYS A 102 7.16 -9.90 9.00
N CYS A 103 7.16 -10.51 10.18
CA CYS A 103 7.94 -10.12 11.35
C CYS A 103 9.42 -9.86 11.07
N ASP A 104 9.95 -10.45 10.00
CA ASP A 104 11.36 -10.35 9.63
C ASP A 104 11.69 -9.22 8.65
N LEU A 105 10.69 -8.68 7.92
CA LEU A 105 10.91 -7.61 6.95
C LEU A 105 10.75 -6.22 7.57
N PHE A 106 9.84 -6.08 8.52
CA PHE A 106 9.65 -4.83 9.27
C PHE A 106 10.89 -4.45 10.08
N ASP A 107 11.55 -5.44 10.66
CA ASP A 107 12.76 -5.20 11.46
C ASP A 107 13.99 -4.89 10.59
N LYS A 108 13.97 -5.24 9.30
CA LYS A 108 15.14 -5.10 8.41
C LYS A 108 15.07 -3.95 7.42
N GLN A 109 13.89 -3.50 7.00
CA GLN A 109 13.77 -2.48 5.95
C GLN A 109 12.72 -1.39 6.20
N GLY A 110 11.78 -1.56 7.12
CA GLY A 110 10.75 -0.55 7.42
C GLY A 110 9.74 -0.31 6.29
N TYR A 111 9.69 -1.16 5.27
CA TYR A 111 8.80 -1.01 4.13
C TYR A 111 7.63 -1.97 4.22
N GLY A 112 6.40 -1.44 4.06
CA GLY A 112 5.26 -2.26 3.70
C GLY A 112 5.41 -2.73 2.25
N GLU A 113 5.25 -4.01 2.00
CA GLU A 113 5.18 -4.56 0.66
C GLU A 113 3.72 -4.61 0.21
N ALA A 114 3.43 -4.19 -1.02
CA ALA A 114 2.12 -4.45 -1.61
C ALA A 114 2.02 -5.96 -1.89
N LEU A 115 1.02 -6.60 -1.31
CA LEU A 115 0.83 -8.04 -1.44
C LEU A 115 0.19 -8.37 -2.78
N LEU A 116 0.63 -9.47 -3.40
CA LEU A 116 0.01 -10.00 -4.63
C LEU A 116 -1.35 -10.62 -4.37
N GLU A 117 -1.53 -11.19 -3.20
CA GLU A 117 -2.76 -11.85 -2.77
C GLU A 117 -3.02 -11.45 -1.33
N VAL A 118 -4.15 -10.81 -1.10
CA VAL A 118 -4.71 -10.65 0.23
C VAL A 118 -5.65 -11.84 0.40
N GLU A 119 -5.36 -12.76 1.31
CA GLU A 119 -6.38 -13.65 1.81
C GLU A 119 -7.39 -12.79 2.55
N LEU A 120 -8.41 -12.35 1.83
CA LEU A 120 -9.52 -11.66 2.45
C LEU A 120 -10.19 -12.64 3.40
N PRO A 121 -10.48 -12.25 4.65
CA PRO A 121 -11.19 -13.12 5.59
C PRO A 121 -12.64 -13.37 5.20
N PHE A 122 -13.03 -13.01 3.98
CA PHE A 122 -14.34 -13.20 3.42
C PHE A 122 -14.25 -14.04 2.17
N GLU A 123 -14.67 -15.30 2.24
CA GLU A 123 -15.15 -16.04 1.08
C GLU A 123 -16.44 -15.36 0.61
N HIS A 124 -16.32 -14.32 -0.19
CA HIS A 124 -17.44 -13.82 -0.94
C HIS A 124 -17.46 -14.57 -2.27
N GLU A 125 -18.19 -15.67 -2.31
CA GLU A 125 -18.60 -16.27 -3.57
C GLU A 125 -19.48 -15.25 -4.30
N PHE A 126 -18.92 -14.52 -5.25
CA PHE A 126 -19.69 -13.79 -6.24
C PHE A 126 -20.48 -14.81 -7.08
N LYS A 127 -21.71 -15.01 -6.73
CA LYS A 127 -22.61 -15.83 -7.56
C LYS A 127 -22.93 -15.02 -8.80
N GLN A 128 -22.84 -15.65 -9.96
CA GLN A 128 -23.12 -15.06 -11.30
C GLN A 128 -24.53 -14.44 -11.43
N GLN A 129 -25.33 -14.48 -10.38
CA GLN A 129 -26.68 -13.90 -10.30
C GLN A 129 -26.70 -12.41 -9.92
N ASP A 130 -25.57 -11.83 -9.52
CA ASP A 130 -25.50 -10.44 -9.07
C ASP A 130 -25.32 -9.43 -10.21
N PHE A 131 -25.31 -9.90 -11.47
CA PHE A 131 -25.10 -9.09 -12.67
C PHE A 131 -26.23 -9.15 -13.72
N ASN A 132 -27.46 -9.47 -13.32
CA ASN A 132 -28.64 -9.39 -14.21
C ASN A 132 -29.54 -8.22 -13.82
#